data_b066e1bd3a71080040ed448e5c0df40d
#
_entry.id   b066e1bd3a71080040ed448e5c0df40d
#
_cell.length_a   1.000
_cell.length_b   1.000
_cell.length_c   1.000
_cell.angle_alpha   90.00
_cell.angle_beta   90.00
_cell.angle_gamma   90.00
#
_symmetry.space_group_name_H-M   'P 1'
#
loop_
_entity.id
_entity.type
_entity.pdbx_description
1 polymer ?
#
loop_
_entity_poly.entity_id
_entity_poly.type
_entity_poly.pdbx_seq_one_letter_code
_entity_poly.pdbx_strand_id
1 'polypeptide(L)'
;IAACCCQYYVELIKYKDKLDALGFTSDMYEACHPSKDNSSIPEDQKTKDACKEKAEHFLNSYNGADKELLVNFLWNYESWGGGKNIKRSNDFTDSPVLNIANTINASSSLIGAIVKGLANQDCLNLLLQSEGWKSFDSPSISSSIGKRSSENKNALQQIFYGAPGTGKSFKIKGETKSQSKIRTTFHPDSDYSTFVGCYKPTMNEDVKYDKDGNEKSCTKQIEYAFVAQSFLKAYVKAWKFYCCAGDEKAKAQYLIIEEINRGNCAQIFGDLFQLLDRNEDGYSTYPIVADTDIQKYLSKEFEKVNIPDSLNVIYDDYDGNIAEDIKNGTVLTLPNNFYIWATMNTSDQSLFPIDSAFKRRWDWKYMPIDTQKENWKIEVNGQKYSWTTFLEKVNKQIFDVTKSEDKKLGFYFCRANNHVVDAEKFVGKVIFYLYNDVFKDYGYDRKIFQGEDGKTILFHEYFQSNGDINEQKAALFLNNLEINPIGDNNVE
;
A
#
# COMPACT_ATOMS: atom_id res chain seq x y z
N ILE A 1 4.61 15.15 -20.13
CA ILE A 1 5.88 15.51 -20.82
C ILE A 1 7.04 14.82 -20.12
N ALA A 2 7.23 14.96 -18.78
CA ALA A 2 8.32 14.30 -18.05
C ALA A 2 8.30 12.77 -18.23
N ALA A 3 7.14 12.13 -18.14
CA ALA A 3 6.97 10.69 -18.33
C ALA A 3 7.39 10.23 -19.75
N CYS A 4 7.00 10.96 -20.79
CA CYS A 4 7.41 10.66 -22.16
C CYS A 4 8.93 10.77 -22.36
N CYS A 5 9.57 11.75 -21.73
CA CYS A 5 11.01 11.92 -21.78
C CYS A 5 11.75 10.75 -21.12
N CYS A 6 11.24 10.31 -19.98
CA CYS A 6 11.84 9.20 -19.24
C CYS A 6 11.70 7.89 -19.99
N GLN A 7 10.53 7.63 -20.56
CA GLN A 7 10.31 6.47 -21.41
C GLN A 7 11.28 6.43 -22.59
N TYR A 8 11.41 7.54 -23.29
CA TYR A 8 12.33 7.66 -24.42
C TYR A 8 13.78 7.36 -24.01
N TYR A 9 14.22 7.85 -22.85
CA TYR A 9 15.56 7.58 -22.31
C TYR A 9 15.78 6.12 -21.92
N VAL A 10 14.83 5.50 -21.25
CA VAL A 10 14.92 4.09 -20.86
C VAL A 10 14.96 3.19 -22.09
N GLU A 11 14.14 3.46 -23.09
CA GLU A 11 14.16 2.73 -24.37
C GLU A 11 15.51 2.84 -25.06
N LEU A 12 16.08 4.03 -25.07
CA LEU A 12 17.37 4.27 -25.74
C LEU A 12 18.51 3.56 -25.03
N ILE A 13 18.59 3.58 -23.71
CA ILE A 13 19.59 2.81 -22.95
C ILE A 13 19.43 1.31 -23.26
N LYS A 14 18.21 0.81 -23.23
CA LYS A 14 17.88 -0.59 -23.56
C LYS A 14 18.32 -0.99 -24.96
N TYR A 15 18.07 -0.14 -25.96
CA TYR A 15 18.48 -0.42 -27.34
C TYR A 15 19.98 -0.28 -27.55
N LYS A 16 20.63 0.66 -26.85
CA LYS A 16 22.09 0.78 -26.85
C LYS A 16 22.74 -0.48 -26.30
N ASP A 17 22.32 -0.93 -25.11
CA ASP A 17 22.84 -2.14 -24.49
C ASP A 17 22.65 -3.37 -25.38
N LYS A 18 21.50 -3.45 -26.06
CA LYS A 18 21.21 -4.53 -27.01
C LYS A 18 22.13 -4.50 -28.23
N LEU A 19 22.36 -3.33 -28.81
CA LEU A 19 23.26 -3.16 -29.96
C LEU A 19 24.72 -3.45 -29.55
N ASP A 20 25.14 -2.98 -28.39
CA ASP A 20 26.48 -3.27 -27.84
C ASP A 20 26.67 -4.78 -27.65
N ALA A 21 25.66 -5.48 -27.10
CA ALA A 21 25.67 -6.94 -26.95
C ALA A 21 25.69 -7.70 -28.30
N LEU A 22 25.18 -7.11 -29.35
CA LEU A 22 25.23 -7.65 -30.72
C LEU A 22 26.53 -7.28 -31.45
N GLY A 23 27.44 -6.55 -30.81
CA GLY A 23 28.74 -6.18 -31.35
C GLY A 23 28.76 -4.84 -32.13
N PHE A 24 27.77 -3.98 -31.89
CA PHE A 24 27.76 -2.64 -32.48
C PHE A 24 28.79 -1.75 -31.77
N THR A 25 29.78 -1.24 -32.47
CA THR A 25 30.89 -0.49 -31.89
C THR A 25 30.62 1.02 -31.85
N SER A 26 31.38 1.75 -31.03
CA SER A 26 31.29 3.21 -30.95
C SER A 26 31.46 3.88 -32.32
N ASP A 27 32.37 3.37 -33.15
CA ASP A 27 32.62 3.90 -34.53
C ASP A 27 31.42 3.69 -35.46
N MET A 28 30.67 2.61 -35.27
CA MET A 28 29.41 2.37 -36.01
C MET A 28 28.32 3.35 -35.61
N TYR A 29 28.22 3.68 -34.30
CA TYR A 29 27.28 4.72 -33.85
C TYR A 29 27.61 6.10 -34.45
N GLU A 30 28.91 6.47 -34.45
CA GLU A 30 29.38 7.72 -35.03
C GLU A 30 29.17 7.77 -36.55
N ALA A 31 29.33 6.65 -37.25
CA ALA A 31 29.10 6.54 -38.66
C ALA A 31 27.63 6.68 -39.07
N CYS A 32 26.70 6.23 -38.23
CA CYS A 32 25.26 6.39 -38.46
C CYS A 32 24.83 7.84 -38.30
N HIS A 33 25.54 8.63 -37.49
CA HIS A 33 25.20 10.02 -37.17
C HIS A 33 26.42 10.93 -37.26
N PRO A 34 26.88 11.26 -38.48
CA PRO A 34 27.98 12.18 -38.65
C PRO A 34 27.60 13.55 -38.10
N SER A 35 28.32 14.01 -37.08
CA SER A 35 28.15 15.35 -36.52
C SER A 35 28.33 16.43 -37.61
N LYS A 36 27.41 17.41 -37.63
CA LYS A 36 27.50 18.55 -38.54
C LYS A 36 28.68 19.49 -38.21
N ASP A 37 29.24 19.38 -37.03
CA ASP A 37 30.39 20.16 -36.54
C ASP A 37 31.70 19.36 -36.66
N ASN A 38 32.09 19.10 -37.87
CA ASN A 38 33.26 18.29 -38.22
C ASN A 38 34.61 19.04 -38.12
N SER A 39 34.78 19.98 -37.22
CA SER A 39 36.06 20.72 -37.12
C SER A 39 37.14 20.07 -36.29
N SER A 40 36.94 18.85 -35.72
CA SER A 40 37.92 18.23 -34.82
C SER A 40 38.13 16.72 -34.95
N ILE A 41 37.62 16.06 -36.00
CA ILE A 41 37.87 14.64 -36.25
C ILE A 41 38.83 14.45 -37.41
N PRO A 42 39.90 13.62 -37.32
CA PRO A 42 40.80 13.36 -38.43
C PRO A 42 40.02 12.74 -39.61
N GLU A 43 40.19 13.32 -40.79
CA GLU A 43 39.50 12.95 -42.00
C GLU A 43 40.02 11.64 -42.60
N ASP A 44 39.66 10.52 -42.02
CA ASP A 44 39.70 9.30 -42.84
C ASP A 44 38.28 8.98 -43.33
N GLN A 45 37.89 9.59 -44.42
CA GLN A 45 36.59 9.40 -45.09
C GLN A 45 36.36 7.92 -45.43
N LYS A 46 37.39 7.15 -45.75
CA LYS A 46 37.27 5.72 -46.07
C LYS A 46 36.87 4.92 -44.84
N THR A 47 37.42 5.24 -43.66
CA THR A 47 37.02 4.58 -42.41
C THR A 47 35.59 4.88 -42.02
N LYS A 48 35.15 6.12 -42.24
CA LYS A 48 33.74 6.51 -42.01
C LYS A 48 32.80 5.76 -42.93
N ASP A 49 33.12 5.68 -44.21
CA ASP A 49 32.30 4.99 -45.21
C ASP A 49 32.25 3.48 -44.93
N ALA A 50 33.38 2.87 -44.54
CA ALA A 50 33.43 1.46 -44.13
C ALA A 50 32.63 1.15 -42.86
N CYS A 51 32.63 2.05 -41.89
CA CYS A 51 31.82 1.89 -40.69
C CYS A 51 30.31 2.06 -40.96
N LYS A 52 29.96 2.98 -41.85
CA LYS A 52 28.60 3.17 -42.32
C LYS A 52 28.09 1.94 -43.06
N GLU A 53 28.86 1.38 -43.98
CA GLU A 53 28.52 0.15 -44.69
C GLU A 53 28.33 -1.02 -43.74
N LYS A 54 29.17 -1.16 -42.68
CA LYS A 54 29.03 -2.18 -41.67
C LYS A 54 27.75 -2.00 -40.85
N ALA A 55 27.42 -0.77 -40.45
CA ALA A 55 26.20 -0.46 -39.76
C ALA A 55 24.96 -0.75 -40.59
N GLU A 56 24.95 -0.37 -41.86
CA GLU A 56 23.87 -0.67 -42.80
C GLU A 56 23.74 -2.17 -43.07
N HIS A 57 24.87 -2.88 -43.22
CA HIS A 57 24.87 -4.34 -43.39
C HIS A 57 24.31 -5.04 -42.15
N PHE A 58 24.72 -4.61 -40.96
CA PHE A 58 24.22 -5.13 -39.68
C PHE A 58 22.70 -4.93 -39.60
N LEU A 59 22.21 -3.72 -39.80
CA LEU A 59 20.78 -3.42 -39.74
C LEU A 59 19.98 -4.19 -40.79
N ASN A 60 20.52 -4.38 -42.01
CA ASN A 60 19.87 -5.15 -43.07
C ASN A 60 19.82 -6.65 -42.75
N SER A 61 20.84 -7.20 -42.09
CA SER A 61 20.91 -8.61 -41.69
C SER A 61 20.12 -8.93 -40.41
N TYR A 62 19.78 -7.92 -39.62
CA TYR A 62 19.02 -8.11 -38.40
C TYR A 62 17.51 -8.29 -38.66
N ASN A 63 16.96 -9.44 -38.33
CA ASN A 63 15.57 -9.83 -38.57
C ASN A 63 14.70 -9.85 -37.27
N GLY A 64 15.13 -9.19 -36.22
CA GLY A 64 14.35 -9.07 -34.98
C GLY A 64 13.08 -8.23 -35.17
N ALA A 65 12.02 -8.54 -34.42
CA ALA A 65 10.75 -7.80 -34.45
C ALA A 65 10.89 -6.32 -34.07
N ASP A 66 11.99 -5.94 -33.46
CA ASP A 66 12.34 -4.58 -33.03
C ASP A 66 13.28 -3.84 -33.97
N LYS A 67 13.48 -4.35 -35.20
CA LYS A 67 14.36 -3.75 -36.19
C LYS A 67 14.06 -2.28 -36.44
N GLU A 68 12.80 -1.93 -36.63
CA GLU A 68 12.36 -0.56 -36.87
C GLU A 68 12.68 0.37 -35.71
N LEU A 69 12.52 -0.11 -34.50
CA LEU A 69 12.84 0.63 -33.27
C LEU A 69 14.36 0.84 -33.13
N LEU A 70 15.18 -0.16 -33.47
CA LEU A 70 16.63 -0.05 -33.45
C LEU A 70 17.14 0.94 -34.53
N VAL A 71 16.53 0.94 -35.69
CA VAL A 71 16.84 1.92 -36.76
C VAL A 71 16.49 3.34 -36.29
N ASN A 72 15.31 3.54 -35.73
CA ASN A 72 14.90 4.83 -35.18
C ASN A 72 15.82 5.28 -34.04
N PHE A 73 16.25 4.36 -33.20
CA PHE A 73 17.23 4.63 -32.15
C PHE A 73 18.53 5.16 -32.74
N LEU A 74 19.11 4.47 -33.71
CA LEU A 74 20.39 4.85 -34.31
C LEU A 74 20.32 6.24 -34.99
N TRP A 75 19.22 6.55 -35.65
CA TRP A 75 19.01 7.88 -36.27
C TRP A 75 18.87 9.02 -35.24
N ASN A 76 18.51 8.70 -33.99
CA ASN A 76 18.41 9.67 -32.92
C ASN A 76 19.60 9.59 -31.92
N TYR A 77 20.61 8.76 -32.18
CA TYR A 77 21.72 8.51 -31.26
C TYR A 77 22.57 9.74 -30.95
N GLU A 78 22.85 10.57 -31.95
CA GLU A 78 23.57 11.85 -31.73
C GLU A 78 22.88 12.75 -30.74
N SER A 79 21.60 12.67 -30.76
CA SER A 79 20.74 13.36 -29.86
C SER A 79 21.06 13.04 -28.39
N TRP A 80 21.74 11.98 -28.10
CA TRP A 80 22.13 11.48 -26.81
C TRP A 80 23.52 11.90 -26.38
N GLY A 81 24.29 12.52 -27.28
CA GLY A 81 25.67 12.88 -27.01
C GLY A 81 26.56 11.69 -26.71
N GLY A 82 26.28 10.50 -27.28
CA GLY A 82 27.12 9.31 -27.15
C GLY A 82 27.39 8.91 -25.69
N GLY A 83 26.50 9.21 -24.76
CA GLY A 83 26.66 8.93 -23.31
C GLY A 83 27.66 9.81 -22.58
N LYS A 84 28.41 10.70 -23.24
CA LYS A 84 29.45 11.53 -22.60
C LYS A 84 29.08 12.99 -22.40
N ASN A 85 28.21 13.59 -23.19
CA ASN A 85 27.84 14.99 -23.04
C ASN A 85 26.45 15.27 -23.59
N ILE A 86 25.48 15.43 -22.74
CA ILE A 86 24.16 16.02 -23.01
C ILE A 86 24.30 17.51 -23.45
N LYS A 87 25.50 17.98 -23.65
CA LYS A 87 25.84 19.40 -23.78
C LYS A 87 25.76 19.99 -25.19
N ARG A 88 25.60 19.19 -26.22
CA ARG A 88 25.84 19.71 -27.57
C ARG A 88 24.97 19.16 -28.67
N SER A 89 23.70 19.39 -28.68
CA SER A 89 23.09 19.56 -30.00
C SER A 89 22.05 20.66 -29.95
N ASN A 90 22.31 21.70 -30.70
CA ASN A 90 21.35 22.73 -31.04
C ASN A 90 20.21 22.20 -31.92
N ASP A 91 20.32 20.95 -32.39
CA ASP A 91 19.33 20.29 -33.25
C ASP A 91 18.23 19.55 -32.48
N PHE A 92 18.22 19.66 -31.13
CA PHE A 92 17.20 19.10 -30.28
C PHE A 92 16.01 20.02 -30.03
N THR A 93 15.70 20.87 -30.94
CA THR A 93 14.55 21.76 -30.78
C THR A 93 13.25 21.02 -30.44
N ASP A 94 13.16 19.73 -30.76
CA ASP A 94 12.00 18.88 -30.51
C ASP A 94 12.20 17.82 -29.42
N SER A 95 13.37 17.75 -28.79
CA SER A 95 13.57 16.80 -27.67
C SER A 95 12.83 17.27 -26.44
N PRO A 96 11.89 16.44 -25.91
CA PRO A 96 11.14 16.79 -24.72
C PRO A 96 12.06 17.06 -23.50
N VAL A 97 13.21 16.36 -23.40
CA VAL A 97 14.17 16.54 -22.30
C VAL A 97 14.86 17.89 -22.33
N LEU A 98 15.28 18.34 -23.52
CA LEU A 98 15.91 19.65 -23.67
C LEU A 98 14.91 20.79 -23.45
N ASN A 99 13.70 20.60 -23.90
CA ASN A 99 12.62 21.56 -23.67
C ASN A 99 12.31 21.69 -22.16
N ILE A 100 12.30 20.60 -21.41
CA ILE A 100 12.16 20.64 -19.96
C ILE A 100 13.38 21.32 -19.32
N ALA A 101 14.59 20.95 -19.72
CA ALA A 101 15.82 21.54 -19.22
C ALA A 101 15.86 23.07 -19.44
N ASN A 102 15.49 23.50 -20.64
CA ASN A 102 15.43 24.92 -20.98
C ASN A 102 14.31 25.65 -20.21
N THR A 103 13.16 25.01 -20.05
CA THR A 103 12.01 25.60 -19.33
C THR A 103 12.30 25.80 -17.86
N ILE A 104 12.98 24.86 -17.21
CA ILE A 104 13.30 24.92 -15.76
C ILE A 104 14.69 25.49 -15.49
N ASN A 105 15.42 25.91 -16.52
CA ASN A 105 16.79 26.41 -16.43
C ASN A 105 17.71 25.50 -15.60
N ALA A 106 17.55 24.19 -15.78
CA ALA A 106 18.23 23.17 -14.98
C ALA A 106 19.65 22.88 -15.50
N SER A 107 20.58 22.67 -14.57
CA SER A 107 21.92 22.21 -14.91
C SER A 107 21.92 20.80 -15.47
N SER A 108 22.89 20.47 -16.34
CA SER A 108 23.03 19.11 -16.90
C SER A 108 23.23 18.03 -15.84
N SER A 109 23.78 18.37 -14.67
CA SER A 109 23.90 17.47 -13.52
C SER A 109 22.54 17.16 -12.87
N LEU A 110 21.65 18.16 -12.79
CA LEU A 110 20.30 17.96 -12.26
C LEU A 110 19.46 17.11 -13.22
N ILE A 111 19.58 17.33 -14.52
CA ILE A 111 18.92 16.50 -15.52
C ILE A 111 19.42 15.05 -15.44
N GLY A 112 20.72 14.85 -15.30
CA GLY A 112 21.32 13.53 -15.11
C GLY A 112 20.82 12.84 -13.84
N ALA A 113 20.64 13.57 -12.74
CA ALA A 113 20.08 13.05 -11.50
C ALA A 113 18.58 12.70 -11.64
N ILE A 114 17.81 13.55 -12.32
CA ILE A 114 16.39 13.29 -12.61
C ILE A 114 16.27 12.04 -13.49
N VAL A 115 17.06 11.93 -14.56
CA VAL A 115 17.05 10.77 -15.43
C VAL A 115 17.45 9.50 -14.70
N LYS A 116 18.47 9.56 -13.83
CA LYS A 116 18.90 8.43 -12.99
C LYS A 116 17.83 8.02 -11.98
N GLY A 117 17.15 9.00 -11.38
CA GLY A 117 16.03 8.75 -10.45
C GLY A 117 14.79 8.18 -11.15
N LEU A 118 14.56 8.55 -12.41
CA LEU A 118 13.45 8.10 -13.23
C LEU A 118 13.77 6.81 -14.00
N ALA A 119 15.03 6.40 -14.07
CA ALA A 119 15.44 5.07 -14.53
C ALA A 119 15.12 3.97 -13.48
N ASN A 120 14.70 4.35 -12.27
CA ASN A 120 14.06 3.41 -11.36
C ASN A 120 12.73 2.96 -11.97
N GLN A 121 12.64 1.65 -12.26
CA GLN A 121 11.53 1.06 -13.00
C GLN A 121 10.16 1.32 -12.33
N ASP A 122 10.12 1.37 -11.01
CA ASP A 122 8.87 1.59 -10.27
C ASP A 122 8.37 3.04 -10.39
N CYS A 123 9.27 4.01 -10.29
CA CYS A 123 8.91 5.42 -10.52
C CYS A 123 8.47 5.66 -11.96
N LEU A 124 9.14 5.03 -12.93
CA LEU A 124 8.77 5.11 -14.33
C LEU A 124 7.41 4.47 -14.59
N ASN A 125 7.16 3.27 -14.06
CA ASN A 125 5.89 2.58 -14.20
C ASN A 125 4.73 3.36 -13.57
N LEU A 126 4.94 3.99 -12.41
CA LEU A 126 3.92 4.85 -11.78
C LEU A 126 3.59 6.08 -12.65
N LEU A 127 4.61 6.72 -13.22
CA LEU A 127 4.42 7.87 -14.11
C LEU A 127 3.71 7.46 -15.41
N LEU A 128 4.11 6.32 -16.00
CA LEU A 128 3.50 5.80 -17.21
C LEU A 128 2.06 5.37 -16.99
N GLN A 129 1.75 4.76 -15.86
CA GLN A 129 0.38 4.40 -15.49
C GLN A 129 -0.51 5.63 -15.31
N SER A 130 0.00 6.70 -14.69
CA SER A 130 -0.73 7.96 -14.55
C SER A 130 -1.07 8.64 -15.88
N GLU A 131 -0.26 8.41 -16.91
CA GLU A 131 -0.43 8.94 -18.27
C GLU A 131 -1.14 7.95 -19.22
N GLY A 132 -1.58 6.78 -18.71
CA GLY A 132 -2.26 5.75 -19.51
C GLY A 132 -1.33 4.88 -20.37
N TRP A 133 -0.04 4.86 -20.09
CA TRP A 133 0.96 4.06 -20.82
C TRP A 133 1.08 2.65 -20.22
N LYS A 134 1.54 1.70 -21.04
CA LYS A 134 1.80 0.33 -20.57
C LYS A 134 3.14 0.26 -19.83
N SER A 135 3.22 -0.52 -18.76
CA SER A 135 4.47 -0.80 -18.04
C SER A 135 5.46 -1.56 -18.92
N PHE A 136 6.75 -1.26 -18.77
CA PHE A 136 7.82 -2.04 -19.40
C PHE A 136 8.16 -3.26 -18.54
N ASP A 137 8.18 -4.44 -19.15
CA ASP A 137 8.71 -5.64 -18.53
C ASP A 137 10.23 -5.62 -18.64
N SER A 138 10.92 -5.50 -17.51
CA SER A 138 12.37 -5.63 -17.46
C SER A 138 12.80 -7.05 -17.76
N PRO A 139 13.84 -7.29 -18.57
CA PRO A 139 14.43 -8.61 -18.69
C PRO A 139 15.10 -8.98 -17.36
N SER A 140 14.63 -10.06 -16.74
CA SER A 140 15.12 -10.57 -15.47
C SER A 140 16.60 -10.96 -15.55
N ILE A 141 17.45 -10.24 -14.84
CA ILE A 141 18.80 -10.73 -14.52
C ILE A 141 18.62 -11.77 -13.41
N SER A 142 18.88 -13.02 -13.74
CA SER A 142 18.74 -14.13 -12.82
C SER A 142 19.95 -14.19 -11.88
N SER A 143 19.84 -13.58 -10.72
CA SER A 143 20.61 -13.99 -9.55
C SER A 143 19.71 -14.84 -8.67
N SER A 144 20.13 -16.05 -8.37
CA SER A 144 19.44 -17.04 -7.55
C SER A 144 19.54 -16.68 -6.06
N ILE A 145 18.95 -15.54 -5.68
CA ILE A 145 18.78 -15.13 -4.28
C ILE A 145 17.28 -14.90 -4.11
N GLY A 146 16.68 -15.71 -3.26
CA GLY A 146 15.30 -15.69 -2.77
C GLY A 146 14.26 -14.85 -3.55
N LYS A 147 14.01 -15.17 -4.81
CA LYS A 147 13.00 -14.47 -5.62
C LYS A 147 11.64 -14.58 -4.95
N ARG A 148 11.00 -13.44 -4.73
CA ARG A 148 9.57 -13.37 -4.47
C ARG A 148 8.86 -14.11 -5.60
N SER A 149 8.38 -15.34 -5.34
CA SER A 149 7.68 -16.09 -6.37
C SER A 149 6.44 -15.33 -6.81
N SER A 150 6.20 -15.25 -8.12
CA SER A 150 5.07 -14.57 -8.78
C SER A 150 3.66 -15.00 -8.33
N GLU A 151 3.57 -15.93 -7.38
CA GLU A 151 2.30 -16.44 -6.85
C GLU A 151 1.71 -15.64 -5.68
N ASN A 152 2.49 -14.76 -5.02
CA ASN A 152 1.95 -13.96 -3.91
C ASN A 152 1.64 -12.54 -4.40
N LYS A 153 0.45 -12.37 -4.97
CA LYS A 153 -0.08 -11.07 -5.46
C LYS A 153 -0.39 -10.05 -4.36
N ASN A 154 -0.13 -10.38 -3.11
CA ASN A 154 -0.48 -9.53 -1.98
C ASN A 154 0.60 -8.47 -1.73
N ALA A 155 0.20 -7.22 -1.59
CA ALA A 155 1.06 -6.13 -1.18
C ALA A 155 1.65 -6.37 0.22
N LEU A 156 2.91 -6.00 0.44
CA LEU A 156 3.57 -6.13 1.74
C LEU A 156 2.95 -5.18 2.78
N GLN A 157 2.65 -3.95 2.36
CA GLN A 157 1.94 -2.97 3.18
C GLN A 157 0.67 -2.55 2.46
N GLN A 158 -0.50 -2.72 3.09
CA GLN A 158 -1.78 -2.42 2.48
C GLN A 158 -2.77 -1.79 3.45
N ILE A 159 -3.38 -0.68 3.05
CA ILE A 159 -4.50 -0.06 3.78
C ILE A 159 -5.80 -0.34 3.04
N PHE A 160 -6.74 -1.01 3.73
CA PHE A 160 -8.12 -1.19 3.27
C PHE A 160 -8.95 -0.02 3.78
N TYR A 161 -9.46 0.81 2.89
CA TYR A 161 -10.18 2.02 3.26
C TYR A 161 -11.57 2.10 2.62
N GLY A 162 -12.44 2.90 3.18
CA GLY A 162 -13.81 3.12 2.70
C GLY A 162 -14.80 3.35 3.84
N ALA A 163 -16.05 3.53 3.48
CA ALA A 163 -17.14 3.81 4.40
C ALA A 163 -17.28 2.76 5.54
N PRO A 164 -17.86 3.11 6.68
CA PRO A 164 -18.13 2.16 7.76
C PRO A 164 -19.08 1.04 7.28
N GLY A 165 -18.78 -0.19 7.68
CA GLY A 165 -19.61 -1.34 7.28
C GLY A 165 -19.37 -1.91 5.88
N THR A 166 -18.28 -1.55 5.19
CA THR A 166 -17.92 -2.15 3.88
C THR A 166 -17.25 -3.53 3.99
N GLY A 167 -17.00 -4.05 5.19
CA GLY A 167 -16.44 -5.37 5.40
C GLY A 167 -14.91 -5.44 5.34
N LYS A 168 -14.20 -4.34 5.58
CA LYS A 168 -12.71 -4.27 5.56
C LYS A 168 -12.05 -5.37 6.38
N SER A 169 -12.35 -5.45 7.68
CA SER A 169 -11.75 -6.46 8.58
C SER A 169 -12.15 -7.90 8.20
N PHE A 170 -13.35 -8.09 7.65
CA PHE A 170 -13.79 -9.40 7.16
C PHE A 170 -12.99 -9.83 5.93
N LYS A 171 -12.72 -8.92 5.01
CA LYS A 171 -11.87 -9.15 3.83
C LYS A 171 -10.47 -9.57 4.23
N ILE A 172 -9.83 -8.81 5.14
CA ILE A 172 -8.51 -9.16 5.70
C ILE A 172 -8.54 -10.54 6.36
N LYS A 173 -9.58 -10.82 7.18
CA LYS A 173 -9.74 -12.13 7.82
C LYS A 173 -9.81 -13.27 6.81
N GLY A 174 -10.52 -13.08 5.70
CA GLY A 174 -10.64 -14.07 4.62
C GLY A 174 -9.29 -14.31 3.92
N GLU A 175 -8.62 -13.24 3.50
CA GLU A 175 -7.35 -13.31 2.77
C GLU A 175 -6.20 -13.86 3.65
N THR A 176 -6.26 -13.68 4.97
CA THR A 176 -5.24 -14.17 5.92
C THR A 176 -5.67 -15.43 6.69
N LYS A 177 -6.69 -16.17 6.22
CA LYS A 177 -7.31 -17.27 6.99
C LYS A 177 -6.31 -18.33 7.45
N SER A 178 -5.40 -18.75 6.58
CA SER A 178 -4.39 -19.80 6.82
C SER A 178 -3.03 -19.27 7.24
N GLN A 179 -2.86 -17.94 7.38
CA GLN A 179 -1.59 -17.29 7.65
C GLN A 179 -1.39 -17.00 9.14
N SER A 180 -0.11 -16.95 9.55
CA SER A 180 0.26 -16.43 10.87
C SER A 180 -0.03 -14.94 10.95
N LYS A 181 -0.69 -14.51 12.03
CA LYS A 181 -1.10 -13.11 12.18
C LYS A 181 -1.10 -12.66 13.62
N ILE A 182 -0.74 -11.41 13.82
CA ILE A 182 -0.92 -10.67 15.05
C ILE A 182 -1.82 -9.48 14.71
N ARG A 183 -2.81 -9.20 15.55
CA ARG A 183 -3.77 -8.12 15.34
C ARG A 183 -3.67 -7.11 16.48
N THR A 184 -3.69 -5.85 16.14
CA THR A 184 -3.75 -4.72 17.07
C THR A 184 -4.73 -3.68 16.58
N THR A 185 -5.17 -2.78 17.45
CA THR A 185 -6.06 -1.66 17.12
C THR A 185 -5.39 -0.39 17.58
N PHE A 186 -5.36 0.63 16.73
CA PHE A 186 -4.91 1.95 17.15
C PHE A 186 -6.05 2.72 17.81
N HIS A 187 -5.72 3.52 18.82
CA HIS A 187 -6.59 4.42 19.52
C HIS A 187 -5.84 5.72 19.87
N PRO A 188 -6.51 6.79 20.28
CA PRO A 188 -5.86 8.09 20.50
C PRO A 188 -4.65 8.07 21.44
N ASP A 189 -4.66 7.16 22.45
CA ASP A 189 -3.55 7.02 23.41
C ASP A 189 -2.49 6.01 22.96
N SER A 190 -2.57 5.51 21.72
CA SER A 190 -1.55 4.61 21.18
C SER A 190 -0.26 5.37 20.89
N ASP A 191 0.85 4.79 21.30
CA ASP A 191 2.19 5.33 21.13
C ASP A 191 3.20 4.24 20.75
N TYR A 192 4.46 4.61 20.60
CA TYR A 192 5.55 3.68 20.31
C TYR A 192 5.65 2.56 21.38
N SER A 193 5.47 2.89 22.66
CA SER A 193 5.60 1.94 23.75
C SER A 193 4.50 0.87 23.77
N THR A 194 3.30 1.22 23.33
CA THR A 194 2.15 0.30 23.24
C THR A 194 2.16 -0.52 21.95
N PHE A 195 2.89 -0.07 20.94
CA PHE A 195 2.99 -0.77 19.64
C PHE A 195 4.26 -1.62 19.51
N VAL A 196 5.41 -1.10 19.94
CA VAL A 196 6.71 -1.75 19.81
C VAL A 196 7.07 -2.50 21.08
N GLY A 197 7.17 -1.82 22.21
CA GLY A 197 7.49 -2.39 23.51
C GLY A 197 8.02 -1.35 24.49
N CYS A 198 7.96 -1.69 25.75
CA CYS A 198 8.54 -0.90 26.82
C CYS A 198 8.75 -1.72 28.10
N TYR A 199 9.51 -1.18 29.05
CA TYR A 199 9.61 -1.74 30.39
C TYR A 199 8.29 -1.57 31.14
N LYS A 200 7.80 -2.68 31.70
CA LYS A 200 6.60 -2.72 32.55
C LYS A 200 6.88 -3.52 33.81
N PRO A 201 6.24 -3.17 34.93
CA PRO A 201 6.23 -4.05 36.09
C PRO A 201 5.53 -5.36 35.70
N THR A 202 6.23 -6.46 35.88
CA THR A 202 5.72 -7.83 35.66
C THR A 202 5.82 -8.60 36.98
N MET A 203 4.88 -9.51 37.21
CA MET A 203 4.92 -10.36 38.38
C MET A 203 5.69 -11.63 38.03
N ASN A 204 6.80 -11.85 38.70
CA ASN A 204 7.55 -13.10 38.62
C ASN A 204 7.12 -14.00 39.81
N GLU A 205 6.73 -15.23 39.49
CA GLU A 205 6.33 -16.23 40.49
C GLU A 205 7.43 -17.29 40.60
N ASP A 206 8.19 -17.27 41.69
CA ASP A 206 9.17 -18.31 41.99
C ASP A 206 8.48 -19.40 42.80
N VAL A 207 8.08 -20.48 42.14
CA VAL A 207 7.43 -21.63 42.74
C VAL A 207 8.47 -22.68 43.08
N LYS A 208 8.65 -22.94 44.39
CA LYS A 208 9.52 -24.02 44.87
C LYS A 208 8.69 -25.27 45.13
N TYR A 209 9.12 -26.37 44.58
CA TYR A 209 8.49 -27.67 44.75
C TYR A 209 9.23 -28.51 45.79
N ASP A 210 8.51 -29.36 46.53
CA ASP A 210 9.10 -30.37 47.41
C ASP A 210 9.60 -31.58 46.61
N LYS A 211 10.15 -32.60 47.33
CA LYS A 211 10.69 -33.81 46.70
C LYS A 211 9.60 -34.68 46.05
N ASP A 212 8.34 -34.46 46.40
CA ASP A 212 7.19 -35.19 45.93
C ASP A 212 6.45 -34.45 44.78
N GLY A 213 7.00 -33.29 44.35
CA GLY A 213 6.46 -32.47 43.26
C GLY A 213 5.29 -31.56 43.68
N ASN A 214 5.02 -31.40 44.98
CA ASN A 214 4.00 -30.46 45.44
C ASN A 214 4.58 -29.07 45.63
N GLU A 215 3.76 -28.05 45.44
CA GLU A 215 4.14 -26.66 45.64
C GLU A 215 4.43 -26.38 47.13
N LYS A 216 5.69 -26.09 47.43
CA LYS A 216 6.16 -25.82 48.81
C LYS A 216 6.03 -24.36 49.19
N SER A 217 6.33 -23.46 48.25
CA SER A 217 6.18 -22.02 48.45
C SER A 217 6.12 -21.31 47.09
N CYS A 218 5.30 -20.28 47.01
CA CYS A 218 5.24 -19.37 45.88
C CYS A 218 5.62 -17.97 46.36
N THR A 219 6.74 -17.44 45.85
CA THR A 219 7.15 -16.07 46.14
C THR A 219 6.84 -15.21 44.93
N LYS A 220 6.00 -14.20 45.11
CA LYS A 220 5.65 -13.26 44.06
C LYS A 220 6.50 -12.00 44.21
N GLN A 221 7.24 -11.67 43.20
CA GLN A 221 8.05 -10.46 43.16
C GLN A 221 7.69 -9.63 41.93
N ILE A 222 7.65 -8.31 42.10
CA ILE A 222 7.46 -7.40 41.00
C ILE A 222 8.84 -7.08 40.41
N GLU A 223 9.03 -7.41 39.15
CA GLU A 223 10.23 -7.09 38.40
C GLU A 223 9.88 -6.18 37.21
N TYR A 224 10.79 -5.31 36.86
CA TYR A 224 10.65 -4.55 35.63
C TYR A 224 11.25 -5.34 34.47
N ALA A 225 10.42 -5.75 33.53
CA ALA A 225 10.86 -6.46 32.33
C ALA A 225 10.45 -5.71 31.06
N PHE A 226 11.28 -5.80 30.03
CA PHE A 226 10.90 -5.32 28.70
C PHE A 226 9.80 -6.22 28.11
N VAL A 227 8.64 -5.64 27.82
CA VAL A 227 7.48 -6.33 27.29
C VAL A 227 7.28 -5.93 25.83
N ALA A 228 7.68 -6.82 24.93
CA ALA A 228 7.46 -6.64 23.50
C ALA A 228 5.97 -6.57 23.18
N GLN A 229 5.57 -5.66 22.30
CA GLN A 229 4.19 -5.48 21.86
C GLN A 229 3.97 -6.06 20.44
N SER A 230 2.87 -5.68 19.81
CA SER A 230 2.39 -6.31 18.58
C SER A 230 3.40 -6.27 17.45
N PHE A 231 4.10 -5.15 17.26
CA PHE A 231 5.10 -5.02 16.20
C PHE A 231 6.28 -5.96 16.43
N LEU A 232 6.98 -5.87 17.56
CA LEU A 232 8.15 -6.71 17.82
C LEU A 232 7.80 -8.20 17.87
N LYS A 233 6.64 -8.56 18.41
CA LYS A 233 6.17 -9.96 18.38
C LYS A 233 5.98 -10.48 16.94
N ALA A 234 5.44 -9.65 16.06
CA ALA A 234 5.27 -10.00 14.65
C ALA A 234 6.61 -10.02 13.91
N TYR A 235 7.48 -9.06 14.18
CA TYR A 235 8.83 -8.95 13.64
C TYR A 235 9.68 -10.20 13.94
N VAL A 236 9.76 -10.58 15.20
CA VAL A 236 10.50 -11.78 15.62
C VAL A 236 9.96 -13.05 14.96
N LYS A 237 8.63 -13.18 14.87
CA LYS A 237 8.01 -14.33 14.17
C LYS A 237 8.32 -14.35 12.69
N ALA A 238 8.32 -13.19 12.03
CA ALA A 238 8.64 -13.10 10.61
C ALA A 238 10.06 -13.59 10.35
N TRP A 239 11.05 -13.11 11.12
CA TRP A 239 12.43 -13.57 11.02
C TRP A 239 12.61 -15.06 11.35
N LYS A 240 11.96 -15.54 12.39
CA LYS A 240 12.01 -16.99 12.72
C LYS A 240 11.45 -17.85 11.58
N PHE A 241 10.35 -17.44 10.95
CA PHE A 241 9.81 -18.13 9.78
C PHE A 241 10.74 -18.02 8.57
N TYR A 242 11.34 -16.85 8.36
CA TYR A 242 12.28 -16.63 7.27
C TYR A 242 13.50 -17.57 7.40
N CYS A 243 14.11 -17.63 8.57
CA CYS A 243 15.29 -18.45 8.82
C CYS A 243 15.00 -19.96 8.85
N CYS A 244 13.77 -20.35 9.18
CA CYS A 244 13.39 -21.77 9.17
C CYS A 244 13.05 -22.31 7.78
N ALA A 245 12.88 -21.44 6.78
CA ALA A 245 12.44 -21.84 5.44
C ALA A 245 13.56 -22.47 4.60
N GLY A 246 14.85 -22.19 4.89
CA GLY A 246 15.96 -22.61 4.05
C GLY A 246 15.79 -22.11 2.63
N ASP A 247 15.83 -23.04 1.67
CA ASP A 247 15.61 -22.75 0.24
C ASP A 247 14.13 -22.70 -0.16
N GLU A 248 13.22 -23.02 0.77
CA GLU A 248 11.78 -22.93 0.53
C GLU A 248 11.28 -21.52 0.77
N LYS A 249 10.06 -21.26 0.30
CA LYS A 249 9.37 -19.99 0.55
C LYS A 249 9.03 -19.83 2.02
N ALA A 250 9.50 -18.76 2.64
CA ALA A 250 9.20 -18.44 4.02
C ALA A 250 7.69 -18.24 4.25
N LYS A 251 7.21 -18.80 5.36
CA LYS A 251 5.82 -18.60 5.79
C LYS A 251 5.55 -17.11 6.05
N ALA A 252 4.46 -16.59 5.48
CA ALA A 252 4.07 -15.21 5.67
C ALA A 252 3.63 -14.93 7.13
N GLN A 253 4.12 -13.82 7.70
CA GLN A 253 3.67 -13.27 8.97
C GLN A 253 2.94 -11.96 8.72
N TYR A 254 1.70 -11.86 9.19
CA TYR A 254 0.89 -10.65 9.08
C TYR A 254 0.85 -9.90 10.42
N LEU A 255 1.04 -8.58 10.35
CA LEU A 255 0.65 -7.63 11.39
C LEU A 255 -0.57 -6.89 10.86
N ILE A 256 -1.70 -7.04 11.55
CA ILE A 256 -2.96 -6.41 11.16
C ILE A 256 -3.26 -5.28 12.12
N ILE A 257 -3.38 -4.06 11.60
CA ILE A 257 -3.67 -2.84 12.36
C ILE A 257 -5.10 -2.42 12.04
N GLU A 258 -6.00 -2.52 13.01
CA GLU A 258 -7.35 -1.98 12.86
C GLU A 258 -7.38 -0.51 13.20
N GLU A 259 -8.15 0.27 12.43
CA GLU A 259 -8.39 1.70 12.64
C GLU A 259 -7.08 2.52 12.71
N ILE A 260 -6.21 2.35 11.71
CA ILE A 260 -4.86 2.95 11.70
C ILE A 260 -4.86 4.48 11.93
N ASN A 261 -5.88 5.18 11.47
CA ASN A 261 -6.03 6.62 11.59
C ASN A 261 -6.67 7.10 12.91
N ARG A 262 -7.00 6.19 13.83
CA ARG A 262 -7.41 6.56 15.20
C ARG A 262 -6.25 6.90 16.12
N GLY A 263 -5.03 6.57 15.74
CA GLY A 263 -3.81 6.95 16.45
C GLY A 263 -2.91 7.83 15.59
N ASN A 264 -2.01 8.56 16.22
CA ASN A 264 -0.99 9.33 15.54
C ASN A 264 0.08 8.39 14.96
N CYS A 265 -0.01 8.08 13.66
CA CYS A 265 0.92 7.14 13.02
C CYS A 265 2.39 7.52 13.16
N ALA A 266 2.73 8.81 13.08
CA ALA A 266 4.10 9.28 13.23
C ALA A 266 4.64 8.99 14.64
N GLN A 267 3.84 9.20 15.67
CA GLN A 267 4.20 8.91 17.05
C GLN A 267 4.27 7.40 17.34
N ILE A 268 3.36 6.62 16.78
CA ILE A 268 3.26 5.18 17.03
C ILE A 268 4.38 4.41 16.33
N PHE A 269 4.69 4.77 15.08
CA PHE A 269 5.76 4.11 14.31
C PHE A 269 7.15 4.64 14.68
N GLY A 270 7.29 5.93 14.99
CA GLY A 270 8.61 6.52 15.23
C GLY A 270 9.59 6.20 14.10
N ASP A 271 10.78 5.74 14.45
CA ASP A 271 11.83 5.38 13.49
C ASP A 271 11.49 4.18 12.60
N LEU A 272 10.59 3.30 13.06
CA LEU A 272 10.11 2.16 12.27
C LEU A 272 9.48 2.57 10.93
N PHE A 273 9.09 3.83 10.83
CA PHE A 273 8.55 4.42 9.62
C PHE A 273 9.50 4.25 8.41
N GLN A 274 10.81 4.31 8.60
CA GLN A 274 11.80 4.13 7.54
C GLN A 274 11.82 2.69 7.02
N LEU A 275 11.51 1.71 7.88
CA LEU A 275 11.48 0.30 7.50
C LEU A 275 10.38 -0.03 6.49
N LEU A 276 9.37 0.83 6.35
CA LEU A 276 8.27 0.65 5.40
C LEU A 276 8.68 0.94 3.95
N ASP A 277 9.81 1.57 3.70
CA ASP A 277 10.39 1.64 2.36
C ASP A 277 10.99 0.27 2.02
N ARG A 278 10.41 -0.43 1.04
CA ARG A 278 10.82 -1.79 0.64
C ARG A 278 11.55 -1.77 -0.69
N ASN A 279 12.60 -2.56 -0.80
CA ASN A 279 13.28 -2.82 -2.06
C ASN A 279 12.50 -3.82 -2.94
N GLU A 280 12.99 -4.10 -4.14
CA GLU A 280 12.34 -5.00 -5.11
C GLU A 280 12.19 -6.43 -4.59
N ASP A 281 13.12 -6.91 -3.75
CA ASP A 281 13.08 -8.21 -3.11
C ASP A 281 12.15 -8.27 -1.90
N GLY A 282 11.60 -7.12 -1.49
CA GLY A 282 10.64 -6.98 -0.41
C GLY A 282 11.24 -6.82 0.98
N TYR A 283 12.53 -6.51 1.11
CA TYR A 283 13.16 -6.14 2.37
C TYR A 283 13.11 -4.63 2.60
N SER A 284 13.29 -4.17 3.85
CA SER A 284 13.43 -2.72 4.09
C SER A 284 14.65 -2.19 3.34
N THR A 285 14.47 -1.09 2.60
CA THR A 285 15.58 -0.45 1.88
C THR A 285 16.60 0.16 2.85
N TYR A 286 16.10 0.73 3.95
CA TYR A 286 16.93 1.44 4.91
C TYR A 286 16.87 0.74 6.27
N PRO A 287 17.93 0.02 6.67
CA PRO A 287 18.05 -0.49 8.03
C PRO A 287 18.12 0.66 9.05
N ILE A 288 17.58 0.45 10.23
CA ILE A 288 17.64 1.42 11.34
C ILE A 288 18.34 0.81 12.55
N VAL A 289 19.06 1.64 13.30
CA VAL A 289 19.69 1.22 14.55
C VAL A 289 18.61 1.07 15.63
N ALA A 290 18.61 -0.06 16.31
CA ALA A 290 17.68 -0.33 17.41
C ALA A 290 18.15 0.36 18.70
N ASP A 291 17.20 0.77 19.55
CA ASP A 291 17.57 1.20 20.91
C ASP A 291 18.09 0.04 21.75
N THR A 292 18.79 0.36 22.85
CA THR A 292 19.48 -0.63 23.70
C THR A 292 18.54 -1.68 24.26
N ASP A 293 17.29 -1.36 24.51
CA ASP A 293 16.32 -2.27 25.12
C ASP A 293 15.77 -3.25 24.09
N ILE A 294 15.52 -2.77 22.89
CA ILE A 294 15.15 -3.60 21.74
C ILE A 294 16.32 -4.52 21.38
N GLN A 295 17.56 -4.01 21.38
CA GLN A 295 18.76 -4.84 21.14
C GLN A 295 18.82 -6.02 22.10
N LYS A 296 18.72 -5.77 23.40
CA LYS A 296 18.77 -6.83 24.43
C LYS A 296 17.65 -7.85 24.24
N TYR A 297 16.46 -7.39 23.89
CA TYR A 297 15.33 -8.27 23.65
C TYR A 297 15.56 -9.13 22.39
N LEU A 298 15.96 -8.53 21.28
CA LEU A 298 16.15 -9.23 20.01
C LEU A 298 17.33 -10.19 20.04
N SER A 299 18.47 -9.81 20.66
CA SER A 299 19.63 -10.69 20.79
C SER A 299 19.26 -11.99 21.54
N LYS A 300 18.43 -11.90 22.55
CA LYS A 300 17.90 -13.07 23.27
C LYS A 300 16.94 -13.90 22.39
N GLU A 301 16.04 -13.23 21.65
CA GLU A 301 15.07 -13.93 20.78
C GLU A 301 15.73 -14.61 19.59
N PHE A 302 16.88 -14.07 19.10
CA PHE A 302 17.62 -14.58 17.95
C PHE A 302 18.86 -15.41 18.32
N GLU A 303 19.13 -15.64 19.61
CA GLU A 303 20.29 -16.41 20.07
C GLU A 303 20.47 -17.74 19.31
N LYS A 304 19.36 -18.46 19.09
CA LYS A 304 19.33 -19.76 18.41
C LYS A 304 18.83 -19.67 16.95
N VAL A 305 18.73 -18.46 16.41
CA VAL A 305 18.27 -18.24 15.04
C VAL A 305 19.49 -18.02 14.15
N ASN A 306 19.54 -18.73 13.03
CA ASN A 306 20.59 -18.54 12.05
C ASN A 306 20.13 -17.57 10.97
N ILE A 307 20.51 -16.30 11.08
CA ILE A 307 20.25 -15.29 10.05
C ILE A 307 21.19 -15.56 8.88
N PRO A 308 20.71 -15.73 7.65
CA PRO A 308 21.54 -16.13 6.51
C PRO A 308 22.46 -14.99 6.03
N ASP A 309 23.72 -15.32 5.78
CA ASP A 309 24.75 -14.38 5.28
C ASP A 309 24.43 -13.82 3.88
N SER A 310 23.52 -14.46 3.14
CA SER A 310 23.05 -13.95 1.83
C SER A 310 22.41 -12.57 1.92
N LEU A 311 21.97 -12.13 3.10
CA LEU A 311 21.47 -10.77 3.31
C LEU A 311 22.53 -9.70 3.08
N ASN A 312 23.82 -10.01 3.31
CA ASN A 312 24.92 -9.07 3.04
C ASN A 312 25.04 -8.72 1.54
N VAL A 313 24.54 -9.58 0.66
CA VAL A 313 24.50 -9.31 -0.79
C VAL A 313 23.35 -8.37 -1.15
N ILE A 314 22.23 -8.43 -0.40
CA ILE A 314 21.07 -7.55 -0.60
C ILE A 314 21.37 -6.12 -0.11
N TYR A 315 22.23 -6.02 0.88
CA TYR A 315 22.64 -4.76 1.51
C TYR A 315 24.15 -4.53 1.28
N ASP A 316 24.53 -4.51 0.01
CA ASP A 316 25.93 -4.38 -0.43
C ASP A 316 26.54 -3.00 -0.11
N ASP A 317 25.72 -2.01 0.15
CA ASP A 317 26.09 -0.66 0.59
C ASP A 317 26.12 -0.49 2.13
N TYR A 318 25.80 -1.55 2.89
CA TYR A 318 25.81 -1.51 4.35
C TYR A 318 27.24 -1.65 4.88
N ASP A 319 27.66 -0.73 5.75
CA ASP A 319 28.97 -0.77 6.40
C ASP A 319 28.96 -1.76 7.57
N GLY A 320 29.36 -3.01 7.32
CA GLY A 320 29.40 -4.07 8.31
C GLY A 320 28.80 -5.38 7.84
N ASN A 321 28.44 -6.25 8.80
CA ASN A 321 27.74 -7.51 8.56
C ASN A 321 26.29 -7.40 9.01
N ILE A 322 25.39 -7.11 8.06
CA ILE A 322 23.99 -6.89 8.39
C ILE A 322 23.31 -8.14 8.96
N ALA A 323 23.71 -9.34 8.53
CA ALA A 323 23.16 -10.59 9.06
C ALA A 323 23.51 -10.77 10.55
N GLU A 324 24.74 -10.45 10.92
CA GLU A 324 25.19 -10.48 12.33
C GLU A 324 24.52 -9.38 13.15
N ASP A 325 24.39 -8.16 12.60
CA ASP A 325 23.75 -7.03 13.26
C ASP A 325 22.26 -7.27 13.52
N ILE A 326 21.54 -7.90 12.59
CA ILE A 326 20.16 -8.34 12.80
C ILE A 326 20.09 -9.38 13.91
N LYS A 327 21.01 -10.37 13.90
CA LYS A 327 21.07 -11.43 14.92
C LYS A 327 21.34 -10.87 16.31
N ASN A 328 22.24 -9.90 16.40
CA ASN A 328 22.57 -9.22 17.65
C ASN A 328 21.51 -8.19 18.06
N GLY A 329 20.53 -7.94 17.20
CA GLY A 329 19.44 -6.97 17.43
C GLY A 329 19.88 -5.51 17.33
N THR A 330 21.11 -5.23 16.88
CA THR A 330 21.65 -3.86 16.75
C THR A 330 20.97 -3.09 15.63
N VAL A 331 20.48 -3.82 14.61
CA VAL A 331 19.81 -3.26 13.44
C VAL A 331 18.47 -3.92 13.21
N LEU A 332 17.49 -3.11 12.86
CA LEU A 332 16.18 -3.55 12.42
C LEU A 332 16.06 -3.42 10.90
N THR A 333 15.57 -4.48 10.26
CA THR A 333 15.13 -4.48 8.86
C THR A 333 14.01 -5.49 8.69
N LEU A 334 12.99 -5.19 7.89
CA LEU A 334 11.85 -6.09 7.73
C LEU A 334 12.15 -7.14 6.66
N PRO A 335 11.96 -8.44 6.95
CA PRO A 335 12.11 -9.49 5.95
C PRO A 335 10.95 -9.49 4.96
N ASN A 336 11.15 -10.08 3.80
CA ASN A 336 10.20 -10.08 2.67
C ASN A 336 8.94 -10.94 2.89
N ASN A 337 8.88 -11.70 3.96
CA ASN A 337 7.70 -12.46 4.39
C ASN A 337 6.86 -11.74 5.46
N PHE A 338 7.21 -10.48 5.80
CA PHE A 338 6.51 -9.67 6.79
C PHE A 338 5.53 -8.70 6.12
N TYR A 339 4.25 -8.94 6.31
CA TYR A 339 3.15 -8.17 5.76
C TYR A 339 2.52 -7.29 6.85
N ILE A 340 2.29 -6.02 6.55
CA ILE A 340 1.61 -5.09 7.46
C ILE A 340 0.35 -4.60 6.75
N TRP A 341 -0.81 -5.03 7.23
CA TRP A 341 -2.10 -4.67 6.66
C TRP A 341 -2.92 -3.87 7.65
N ALA A 342 -3.62 -2.86 7.19
CA ALA A 342 -4.39 -1.98 8.04
C ALA A 342 -5.80 -1.75 7.50
N THR A 343 -6.73 -1.43 8.42
CA THR A 343 -8.04 -0.88 8.08
C THR A 343 -8.09 0.61 8.42
N MET A 344 -8.82 1.36 7.61
CA MET A 344 -9.06 2.78 7.83
C MET A 344 -10.52 3.11 7.56
N ASN A 345 -11.19 3.72 8.53
CA ASN A 345 -12.46 4.40 8.31
C ASN A 345 -12.18 5.85 7.91
N THR A 346 -12.89 6.32 6.90
CA THR A 346 -12.69 7.68 6.39
C THR A 346 -13.67 8.68 7.01
N SER A 347 -14.71 8.20 7.71
CA SER A 347 -15.86 8.99 8.16
C SER A 347 -15.73 9.67 9.53
N ASP A 348 -14.81 9.25 10.38
CA ASP A 348 -14.77 9.72 11.77
C ASP A 348 -14.13 11.12 11.87
N GLN A 349 -14.77 12.03 12.60
CA GLN A 349 -14.33 13.41 12.79
C GLN A 349 -13.10 13.55 13.73
N SER A 350 -12.82 12.53 14.56
CA SER A 350 -11.73 12.51 15.55
C SER A 350 -10.49 11.77 15.08
N LEU A 351 -10.22 11.76 13.77
CA LEU A 351 -9.11 11.02 13.20
C LEU A 351 -7.84 11.85 13.10
N PHE A 352 -6.70 11.19 13.30
CA PHE A 352 -5.41 11.80 13.02
C PHE A 352 -5.17 11.81 11.51
N PRO A 353 -4.75 12.95 10.94
CA PRO A 353 -4.39 13.00 9.54
C PRO A 353 -3.15 12.14 9.28
N ILE A 354 -3.23 11.30 8.25
CA ILE A 354 -2.06 10.55 7.79
C ILE A 354 -1.32 11.42 6.77
N ASP A 355 -0.04 11.70 7.03
CA ASP A 355 0.78 12.54 6.17
C ASP A 355 1.12 11.85 4.83
N SER A 356 1.58 12.63 3.85
CA SER A 356 1.87 12.14 2.50
C SER A 356 3.07 11.18 2.46
N ALA A 357 4.06 11.39 3.34
CA ALA A 357 5.23 10.52 3.41
C ALA A 357 4.86 9.12 3.93
N PHE A 358 3.94 9.05 4.90
CA PHE A 358 3.39 7.78 5.36
C PHE A 358 2.53 7.10 4.26
N LYS A 359 1.66 7.89 3.60
CA LYS A 359 0.75 7.38 2.57
C LYS A 359 1.48 6.70 1.42
N ARG A 360 2.60 7.24 0.95
CA ARG A 360 3.35 6.70 -0.20
C ARG A 360 3.96 5.31 0.01
N ARG A 361 4.08 4.87 1.27
CA ARG A 361 4.67 3.58 1.63
C ARG A 361 3.65 2.44 1.68
N TRP A 362 2.39 2.74 1.38
CA TRP A 362 1.29 1.81 1.46
C TRP A 362 0.56 1.68 0.15
N ASP A 363 0.17 0.46 -0.18
CA ASP A 363 -0.81 0.20 -1.21
C ASP A 363 -2.22 0.47 -0.65
N TRP A 364 -3.03 1.15 -1.44
CA TRP A 364 -4.37 1.57 -1.04
C TRP A 364 -5.43 0.73 -1.72
N LYS A 365 -6.23 0.01 -0.94
CA LYS A 365 -7.30 -0.83 -1.45
C LYS A 365 -8.65 -0.28 -1.03
N TYR A 366 -9.33 0.33 -1.98
CA TYR A 366 -10.69 0.81 -1.76
C TYR A 366 -11.65 -0.37 -1.56
N MET A 367 -12.54 -0.25 -0.55
CA MET A 367 -13.59 -1.21 -0.26
C MET A 367 -14.93 -0.60 -0.65
N PRO A 368 -15.46 -0.94 -1.84
CA PRO A 368 -16.73 -0.41 -2.30
C PRO A 368 -17.89 -0.89 -1.42
N ILE A 369 -18.97 -0.13 -1.45
CA ILE A 369 -20.24 -0.53 -0.88
C ILE A 369 -20.85 -1.54 -1.86
N ASP A 370 -20.74 -2.82 -1.53
CA ASP A 370 -21.25 -3.89 -2.37
C ASP A 370 -22.68 -4.24 -1.93
N THR A 371 -23.66 -3.91 -2.76
CA THR A 371 -25.07 -4.12 -2.49
C THR A 371 -25.62 -5.44 -3.02
N GLN A 372 -24.80 -6.23 -3.75
CA GLN A 372 -25.26 -7.43 -4.43
C GLN A 372 -25.01 -8.74 -3.69
N LYS A 373 -24.39 -8.70 -2.51
CA LYS A 373 -23.89 -9.91 -1.84
C LYS A 373 -24.95 -10.80 -1.20
N GLU A 374 -25.93 -10.21 -0.56
CA GLU A 374 -26.92 -10.92 0.23
C GLU A 374 -28.29 -10.22 0.15
N ASN A 375 -29.38 -10.98 0.15
CA ASN A 375 -30.72 -10.44 0.05
C ASN A 375 -31.29 -10.11 1.45
N TRP A 376 -30.70 -9.11 2.11
CA TRP A 376 -31.18 -8.66 3.43
C TRP A 376 -32.43 -7.80 3.33
N LYS A 377 -33.26 -7.91 4.36
CA LYS A 377 -34.53 -7.18 4.47
C LYS A 377 -34.56 -6.38 5.77
N ILE A 378 -35.21 -5.23 5.77
CA ILE A 378 -35.58 -4.47 6.97
C ILE A 378 -37.01 -4.89 7.31
N GLU A 379 -37.26 -5.29 8.53
CA GLU A 379 -38.61 -5.62 9.01
C GLU A 379 -39.11 -4.57 10.01
N VAL A 380 -40.14 -3.83 9.62
CA VAL A 380 -40.71 -2.75 10.41
C VAL A 380 -42.21 -2.71 10.16
N ASN A 381 -42.99 -2.59 11.21
CA ASN A 381 -44.45 -2.51 11.20
C ASN A 381 -45.10 -3.69 10.44
N GLY A 382 -44.55 -4.90 10.63
CA GLY A 382 -45.01 -6.12 9.95
C GLY A 382 -44.75 -6.16 8.43
N GLN A 383 -44.02 -5.20 7.90
CA GLN A 383 -43.66 -5.13 6.48
C GLN A 383 -42.15 -5.34 6.29
N LYS A 384 -41.78 -5.89 5.13
CA LYS A 384 -40.39 -6.14 4.76
C LYS A 384 -39.98 -5.21 3.63
N TYR A 385 -38.78 -4.59 3.77
CA TYR A 385 -38.22 -3.66 2.81
C TYR A 385 -36.83 -4.15 2.38
N SER A 386 -36.43 -3.87 1.14
CA SER A 386 -35.10 -4.22 0.65
C SER A 386 -34.01 -3.40 1.32
N TRP A 387 -33.05 -4.08 1.98
CA TRP A 387 -31.86 -3.44 2.54
C TRP A 387 -30.99 -2.78 1.46
N THR A 388 -30.83 -3.43 0.31
CA THR A 388 -30.07 -2.92 -0.83
C THR A 388 -30.69 -1.63 -1.37
N THR A 389 -31.99 -1.63 -1.65
CA THR A 389 -32.71 -0.43 -2.12
C THR A 389 -32.62 0.71 -1.09
N PHE A 390 -32.69 0.38 0.20
CA PHE A 390 -32.49 1.35 1.27
C PHE A 390 -31.10 1.98 1.19
N LEU A 391 -30.02 1.15 1.12
CA LEU A 391 -28.65 1.65 1.04
C LEU A 391 -28.43 2.55 -0.18
N GLU A 392 -28.94 2.17 -1.34
CA GLU A 392 -28.79 2.97 -2.55
C GLU A 392 -29.43 4.36 -2.39
N LYS A 393 -30.67 4.40 -1.90
CA LYS A 393 -31.40 5.66 -1.75
C LYS A 393 -30.84 6.53 -0.62
N VAL A 394 -30.54 5.95 0.54
CA VAL A 394 -30.00 6.72 1.67
C VAL A 394 -28.59 7.22 1.37
N ASN A 395 -27.74 6.43 0.74
CA ASN A 395 -26.39 6.86 0.39
C ASN A 395 -26.37 7.97 -0.67
N LYS A 396 -27.35 7.97 -1.58
CA LYS A 396 -27.57 9.09 -2.48
C LYS A 396 -27.93 10.36 -1.70
N GLN A 397 -28.87 10.28 -0.76
CA GLN A 397 -29.26 11.41 0.10
C GLN A 397 -28.09 11.92 0.94
N ILE A 398 -27.29 11.01 1.51
CA ILE A 398 -26.07 11.34 2.27
C ILE A 398 -25.12 12.14 1.39
N PHE A 399 -24.81 11.66 0.19
CA PHE A 399 -23.89 12.33 -0.71
C PHE A 399 -24.41 13.68 -1.20
N ASP A 400 -25.70 13.75 -1.54
CA ASP A 400 -26.33 15.01 -2.01
C ASP A 400 -26.21 16.12 -0.96
N VAL A 401 -26.26 15.74 0.31
CA VAL A 401 -26.22 16.67 1.44
C VAL A 401 -24.78 16.98 1.88
N THR A 402 -24.02 15.95 2.15
CA THR A 402 -22.70 16.09 2.79
C THR A 402 -21.57 16.32 1.79
N LYS A 403 -21.79 16.00 0.51
CA LYS A 403 -20.78 15.94 -0.56
C LYS A 403 -19.59 15.05 -0.20
N SER A 404 -19.79 14.10 0.72
CA SER A 404 -18.78 13.18 1.21
C SER A 404 -19.19 11.73 0.96
N GLU A 405 -18.27 10.96 0.40
CA GLU A 405 -18.39 9.50 0.26
C GLU A 405 -18.20 8.78 1.60
N ASP A 406 -17.51 9.41 2.52
CA ASP A 406 -17.04 8.82 3.77
C ASP A 406 -18.19 8.55 4.75
N LYS A 407 -19.22 9.40 4.73
CA LYS A 407 -20.40 9.28 5.60
C LYS A 407 -21.43 8.26 5.11
N LYS A 408 -21.21 7.62 3.95
CA LYS A 408 -22.10 6.59 3.40
C LYS A 408 -22.13 5.35 4.28
N LEU A 409 -23.23 4.62 4.21
CA LEU A 409 -23.42 3.35 4.91
C LEU A 409 -22.94 2.18 4.04
N GLY A 410 -22.06 1.35 4.55
CA GLY A 410 -21.69 0.08 3.94
C GLY A 410 -22.75 -1.01 4.20
N PHE A 411 -22.70 -2.08 3.42
CA PHE A 411 -23.66 -3.17 3.48
C PHE A 411 -23.77 -3.80 4.89
N TYR A 412 -22.65 -3.96 5.59
CA TYR A 412 -22.58 -4.54 6.93
C TYR A 412 -22.58 -3.51 8.07
N PHE A 413 -23.05 -2.31 7.82
CA PHE A 413 -23.18 -1.28 8.84
C PHE A 413 -24.09 -1.72 10.00
N CYS A 414 -25.18 -2.39 9.66
CA CYS A 414 -26.06 -3.04 10.60
C CYS A 414 -26.02 -4.55 10.36
N ARG A 415 -25.84 -5.34 11.42
CA ARG A 415 -25.79 -6.80 11.31
C ARG A 415 -27.20 -7.37 11.29
N ALA A 416 -27.58 -8.02 10.19
CA ALA A 416 -28.83 -8.76 10.10
C ALA A 416 -28.76 -10.08 10.88
N ASN A 417 -29.89 -10.48 11.46
CA ASN A 417 -30.10 -11.83 12.00
C ASN A 417 -30.97 -12.59 10.99
N ASN A 418 -30.49 -13.75 10.52
CA ASN A 418 -31.21 -14.52 9.50
C ASN A 418 -31.62 -13.66 8.28
N HIS A 419 -30.73 -12.81 7.79
CA HIS A 419 -30.96 -11.87 6.69
C HIS A 419 -32.02 -10.78 6.98
N VAL A 420 -32.41 -10.58 8.23
CA VAL A 420 -33.37 -9.55 8.63
C VAL A 420 -32.75 -8.57 9.61
N VAL A 421 -32.91 -7.29 9.33
CA VAL A 421 -32.65 -6.16 10.22
C VAL A 421 -33.98 -5.80 10.85
N ASP A 422 -34.14 -6.06 12.13
CA ASP A 422 -35.34 -5.74 12.91
C ASP A 422 -35.46 -4.22 13.18
N ALA A 423 -36.64 -3.79 13.56
CA ALA A 423 -36.94 -2.39 13.83
C ALA A 423 -36.03 -1.77 14.88
N GLU A 424 -35.69 -2.51 15.94
CA GLU A 424 -34.83 -2.04 17.03
C GLU A 424 -33.43 -1.70 16.50
N LYS A 425 -32.81 -2.60 15.73
CA LYS A 425 -31.50 -2.35 15.12
C LYS A 425 -31.55 -1.27 14.06
N PHE A 426 -32.63 -1.22 13.27
CA PHE A 426 -32.79 -0.22 12.24
C PHE A 426 -32.86 1.18 12.85
N VAL A 427 -33.69 1.40 13.86
CA VAL A 427 -33.82 2.69 14.55
C VAL A 427 -32.55 2.98 15.37
N GLY A 428 -32.15 2.04 16.24
CA GLY A 428 -31.08 2.24 17.22
C GLY A 428 -29.68 2.35 16.63
N LYS A 429 -29.45 1.86 15.39
CA LYS A 429 -28.15 1.99 14.73
C LYS A 429 -28.19 2.88 13.49
N VAL A 430 -29.13 2.62 12.60
CA VAL A 430 -29.14 3.26 11.28
C VAL A 430 -29.73 4.65 11.37
N ILE A 431 -30.97 4.79 11.87
CA ILE A 431 -31.59 6.12 12.02
C ILE A 431 -30.79 6.97 13.03
N PHE A 432 -30.28 6.35 14.11
CA PHE A 432 -29.42 7.03 15.08
C PHE A 432 -28.17 7.63 14.40
N TYR A 433 -27.45 6.83 13.62
CA TYR A 433 -26.26 7.30 12.90
C TYR A 433 -26.60 8.43 11.91
N LEU A 434 -27.66 8.24 11.14
CA LEU A 434 -28.09 9.27 10.20
C LEU A 434 -28.42 10.59 10.92
N TYR A 435 -29.10 10.49 12.07
CA TYR A 435 -29.53 11.64 12.83
C TYR A 435 -28.37 12.35 13.52
N ASN A 436 -27.51 11.63 14.22
CA ASN A 436 -26.48 12.21 15.09
C ASN A 436 -25.12 12.45 14.41
N ASP A 437 -24.77 11.66 13.37
CA ASP A 437 -23.45 11.72 12.77
C ASP A 437 -23.47 12.27 11.33
N VAL A 438 -24.55 12.01 10.58
CA VAL A 438 -24.62 12.41 9.19
C VAL A 438 -25.28 13.76 9.02
N PHE A 439 -26.52 13.92 9.51
CA PHE A 439 -27.37 15.10 9.23
C PHE A 439 -27.36 16.16 10.34
N LYS A 440 -26.68 15.92 11.45
CA LYS A 440 -26.61 16.82 12.59
C LYS A 440 -26.25 18.26 12.20
N ASP A 441 -25.23 18.40 11.35
CA ASP A 441 -24.70 19.72 10.94
C ASP A 441 -25.46 20.31 9.72
N TYR A 442 -26.40 19.57 9.14
CA TYR A 442 -27.10 19.93 7.89
C TYR A 442 -28.60 20.20 8.07
N GLY A 443 -29.11 20.08 9.30
CA GLY A 443 -30.51 20.25 9.62
C GLY A 443 -31.38 19.04 9.31
N TYR A 444 -32.54 18.97 9.98
CA TYR A 444 -33.49 17.86 9.93
C TYR A 444 -34.77 18.18 9.19
N ASP A 445 -34.87 19.32 8.53
CA ASP A 445 -36.00 19.81 7.75
C ASP A 445 -36.22 19.06 6.43
N ARG A 446 -35.58 17.92 6.28
CA ARG A 446 -35.59 17.12 5.06
C ARG A 446 -36.75 16.13 5.03
N LYS A 447 -37.24 15.85 3.83
CA LYS A 447 -38.35 14.90 3.60
C LYS A 447 -38.16 13.57 4.36
N ILE A 448 -36.96 13.04 4.44
CA ILE A 448 -36.69 11.75 5.12
C ILE A 448 -37.03 11.74 6.61
N PHE A 449 -37.02 12.90 7.27
CA PHE A 449 -37.33 13.06 8.69
C PHE A 449 -38.70 13.71 8.92
N GLN A 450 -39.54 13.90 7.90
CA GLN A 450 -40.81 14.52 8.06
C GLN A 450 -41.92 13.54 8.48
N GLY A 451 -42.76 13.97 9.39
CA GLY A 451 -44.01 13.31 9.75
C GLY A 451 -45.12 13.55 8.71
N GLU A 452 -46.25 12.89 8.87
CA GLU A 452 -47.41 13.06 8.01
C GLU A 452 -47.98 14.51 8.07
N ASP A 453 -47.74 15.20 9.20
CA ASP A 453 -48.09 16.60 9.41
C ASP A 453 -47.09 17.59 8.81
N GLY A 454 -46.08 17.11 8.10
CA GLY A 454 -45.02 17.94 7.52
C GLY A 454 -43.97 18.46 8.53
N LYS A 455 -44.12 18.13 9.83
CA LYS A 455 -43.13 18.51 10.85
C LYS A 455 -42.01 17.51 10.92
N THR A 456 -40.85 17.96 11.38
CA THR A 456 -39.67 17.08 11.60
C THR A 456 -39.96 16.14 12.75
N ILE A 457 -39.80 14.84 12.51
CA ILE A 457 -39.78 13.80 13.55
C ILE A 457 -38.48 13.90 14.32
N LEU A 458 -38.51 14.20 15.60
CA LEU A 458 -37.34 14.23 16.45
C LEU A 458 -36.90 12.80 16.80
N PHE A 459 -35.60 12.58 17.07
CA PHE A 459 -35.08 11.22 17.28
C PHE A 459 -35.83 10.46 18.38
N HIS A 460 -36.17 11.10 19.51
CA HIS A 460 -36.88 10.46 20.60
C HIS A 460 -38.29 10.00 20.23
N GLU A 461 -38.89 10.57 19.19
CA GLU A 461 -40.22 10.19 18.73
C GLU A 461 -40.26 8.88 17.94
N TYR A 462 -39.11 8.34 17.55
CA TYR A 462 -38.98 6.95 17.06
C TYR A 462 -39.16 5.92 18.16
N PHE A 463 -39.36 6.37 19.42
CA PHE A 463 -39.65 5.54 20.56
C PHE A 463 -40.99 5.88 21.15
N GLN A 464 -41.65 4.89 21.75
CA GLN A 464 -42.83 5.05 22.56
C GLN A 464 -42.47 5.47 23.99
N SER A 465 -43.48 5.88 24.80
CA SER A 465 -43.23 6.31 26.19
C SER A 465 -42.67 5.20 27.09
N ASN A 466 -42.86 3.93 26.73
CA ASN A 466 -42.33 2.76 27.42
C ASN A 466 -40.90 2.36 26.93
N GLY A 467 -40.36 3.08 25.93
CA GLY A 467 -39.06 2.79 25.34
C GLY A 467 -39.06 1.84 24.14
N ASP A 468 -40.22 1.27 23.79
CA ASP A 468 -40.35 0.43 22.60
C ASP A 468 -40.26 1.27 21.33
N ILE A 469 -39.92 0.64 20.20
CA ILE A 469 -39.82 1.31 18.91
C ILE A 469 -41.21 1.73 18.43
N ASN A 470 -41.31 2.97 17.95
CA ASN A 470 -42.45 3.44 17.20
C ASN A 470 -42.32 3.02 15.74
N GLU A 471 -42.73 1.78 15.44
CA GLU A 471 -42.57 1.18 14.11
C GLU A 471 -43.31 1.94 13.00
N GLN A 472 -44.40 2.65 13.32
CA GLN A 472 -45.09 3.47 12.34
C GLN A 472 -44.19 4.62 11.85
N LYS A 473 -43.48 5.30 12.75
CA LYS A 473 -42.55 6.36 12.37
C LYS A 473 -41.33 5.82 11.63
N ALA A 474 -40.85 4.63 12.01
CA ALA A 474 -39.77 3.96 11.29
C ALA A 474 -40.18 3.53 9.87
N ALA A 475 -41.40 3.04 9.69
CA ALA A 475 -41.95 2.74 8.36
C ALA A 475 -42.16 4.03 7.53
N LEU A 476 -42.60 5.12 8.14
CA LEU A 476 -42.73 6.41 7.47
C LEU A 476 -41.39 6.93 6.95
N PHE A 477 -40.31 6.74 7.73
CA PHE A 477 -38.96 7.09 7.28
C PHE A 477 -38.59 6.35 5.98
N LEU A 478 -38.90 5.04 5.88
CA LEU A 478 -38.64 4.25 4.67
C LEU A 478 -39.53 4.72 3.49
N ASN A 479 -40.79 5.03 3.76
CA ASN A 479 -41.71 5.57 2.76
C ASN A 479 -41.26 6.94 2.23
N ASN A 480 -40.73 7.80 3.10
CA ASN A 480 -40.14 9.08 2.74
C ASN A 480 -38.90 8.97 1.83
N LEU A 481 -38.20 7.85 1.91
CA LEU A 481 -37.15 7.46 0.96
C LEU A 481 -37.74 6.81 -0.32
N GLU A 482 -39.07 6.74 -0.45
CA GLU A 482 -39.78 6.12 -1.60
C GLU A 482 -39.46 4.62 -1.75
N ILE A 483 -39.24 3.93 -0.64
CA ILE A 483 -38.97 2.48 -0.63
C ILE A 483 -40.33 1.79 -0.35
N ASN A 484 -40.78 1.00 -1.31
CA ASN A 484 -42.00 0.22 -1.16
C ASN A 484 -41.71 -1.10 -0.43
N PRO A 485 -42.69 -1.59 0.39
CA PRO A 485 -42.60 -2.93 0.94
C PRO A 485 -42.48 -3.99 -0.16
N ILE A 486 -41.74 -5.04 0.13
CA ILE A 486 -41.64 -6.22 -0.74
C ILE A 486 -42.95 -6.98 -0.60
N GLY A 487 -43.75 -7.10 -1.67
CA GLY A 487 -44.98 -7.89 -1.67
C GLY A 487 -44.67 -9.38 -1.41
N ASP A 488 -45.59 -10.07 -0.73
CA ASP A 488 -45.45 -11.50 -0.41
C ASP A 488 -45.38 -12.44 -1.62
N ASN A 489 -45.43 -11.91 -2.85
CA ASN A 489 -45.52 -12.68 -4.09
C ASN A 489 -44.18 -12.86 -4.85
N ASN A 490 -43.05 -12.42 -4.32
CA ASN A 490 -41.73 -12.66 -4.94
C ASN A 490 -40.88 -13.57 -4.04
N VAL A 491 -41.25 -14.85 -3.98
CA VAL A 491 -40.36 -15.96 -3.60
C VAL A 491 -39.93 -16.59 -4.92
N GLU A 492 -38.80 -16.15 -5.46
CA GLU A 492 -37.98 -16.94 -6.39
C GLU A 492 -36.56 -17.05 -5.86
#